data_dcdcbbc9147bebc106ab14406087a009
#
_entry.id   dcdcbbc9147bebc106ab14406087a009
#
_cell.length_a   1.000
_cell.length_b   1.000
_cell.length_c   1.000
_cell.angle_alpha   90.00
_cell.angle_beta   90.00
_cell.angle_gamma   90.00
#
_symmetry.space_group_name_H-M   'P 1'
#
loop_
_entity.id
_entity.type
_entity.pdbx_description
1 polymer ?
#
loop_
_entity_poly.entity_id
_entity_poly.type
_entity_poly.pdbx_seq_one_letter_code
_entity_poly.pdbx_strand_id
1 'polypeptide(L)'
;STLQQKKLTHFDCWASTFGETTTAIELAPEGTGYRARTRFAKFFNLPELMSMFKEVADIKTADQLHLPVPEAKFETVVAKPSDLQKEMVQELSKRAAEIHSGTVDASVDNMLCVTNDGRKIGLDVRLMNPMLPDDPNSKLNVCVQNVLKIWEEGKDQKLTQLLFCDLSTPKNDGNFNVYDDIRKKLVAAGVPENEIEFIHNADTEAKKAALFSKVRSGDVRVLLGSTAKMGAGTNVQSRLVAVHHLDVGWKPSDMTQRNGRIIRQGNMNKEVKVFNYVTEGTFDAYLWQTLENKQRFISQIMTSKSPVRSCEDVDEQALSYAEIKALCAGNPLIKEKMDLDVQVAKLK
;
A
#
# COMPACT_ATOMS: atom_id res chain seq x y z
N SER A 1 12.07 5.17 34.47
CA SER A 1 12.06 4.99 33.00
C SER A 1 13.03 5.99 32.35
N THR A 2 13.52 5.66 31.17
CA THR A 2 14.39 6.54 30.37
C THR A 2 13.78 7.94 30.19
N LEU A 3 12.47 8.03 29.95
CA LEU A 3 11.77 9.30 29.84
C LEU A 3 11.81 10.13 31.14
N GLN A 4 11.75 9.49 32.31
CA GLN A 4 11.87 10.19 33.60
C GLN A 4 13.28 10.76 33.81
N GLN A 5 14.30 9.99 33.49
CA GLN A 5 15.70 10.44 33.59
C GLN A 5 16.01 11.63 32.67
N LYS A 6 15.40 11.66 31.49
CA LYS A 6 15.55 12.72 30.49
C LYS A 6 14.56 13.89 30.71
N LYS A 7 13.70 13.86 31.73
CA LYS A 7 12.63 14.84 32.01
C LYS A 7 11.61 15.01 30.86
N LEU A 8 11.34 13.94 30.14
CA LEU A 8 10.45 13.89 28.95
C LEU A 8 9.17 13.08 29.23
N THR A 9 8.73 12.99 30.46
CA THR A 9 7.54 12.22 30.85
C THR A 9 6.23 12.85 30.40
N HIS A 10 6.21 14.18 30.26
CA HIS A 10 5.06 14.89 29.71
C HIS A 10 5.15 14.91 28.19
N PHE A 11 4.04 14.59 27.53
CA PHE A 11 3.98 14.55 26.08
C PHE A 11 4.42 15.86 25.43
N ASP A 12 4.02 17.00 25.97
CA ASP A 12 4.40 18.32 25.43
C ASP A 12 5.90 18.57 25.47
N CYS A 13 6.58 18.13 26.54
CA CYS A 13 8.05 18.24 26.64
C CYS A 13 8.74 17.33 25.62
N TRP A 14 8.26 16.12 25.46
CA TRP A 14 8.75 15.18 24.43
C TRP A 14 8.49 15.76 23.03
N ALA A 15 7.28 16.22 22.81
CA ALA A 15 6.82 16.79 21.56
C ALA A 15 7.64 18.01 21.12
N SER A 16 7.90 18.95 22.04
CA SER A 16 8.73 20.13 21.76
C SER A 16 10.21 19.81 21.52
N THR A 17 10.68 18.66 22.01
CA THR A 17 12.07 18.22 21.83
C THR A 17 12.30 17.49 20.52
N PHE A 18 11.31 16.69 20.06
CA PHE A 18 11.48 15.78 18.93
C PHE A 18 10.50 15.99 17.78
N GLY A 19 9.55 16.90 17.92
CA GLY A 19 8.52 17.11 16.92
C GLY A 19 8.23 18.58 16.63
N GLU A 20 7.89 18.86 15.39
CA GLU A 20 7.32 20.12 14.94
C GLU A 20 5.86 19.89 14.59
N THR A 21 4.99 20.74 15.14
CA THR A 21 3.57 20.71 14.83
C THR A 21 3.26 21.68 13.70
N THR A 22 2.47 21.21 12.73
CA THR A 22 1.87 22.09 11.72
C THR A 22 0.36 22.10 11.88
N THR A 23 -0.25 23.27 11.68
CA THR A 23 -1.70 23.40 11.62
C THR A 23 -2.12 23.37 10.16
N ALA A 24 -2.81 22.31 9.76
CA ALA A 24 -3.41 22.16 8.44
C ALA A 24 -4.94 22.27 8.55
N ILE A 25 -5.54 22.76 7.46
CA ILE A 25 -7.00 22.75 7.32
C ILE A 25 -7.38 21.38 6.76
N GLU A 26 -8.13 20.62 7.54
CA GLU A 26 -8.57 19.26 7.21
C GLU A 26 -10.08 19.17 7.15
N LEU A 27 -10.58 18.20 6.41
CA LEU A 27 -12.00 17.84 6.43
C LEU A 27 -12.39 17.41 7.85
N ALA A 28 -13.51 17.95 8.34
CA ALA A 28 -14.05 17.52 9.62
C ALA A 28 -14.43 16.01 9.57
N PRO A 29 -14.32 15.24 10.68
CA PRO A 29 -14.65 13.83 10.70
C PRO A 29 -16.07 13.51 10.25
N GLU A 30 -16.95 14.47 10.43
CA GLU A 30 -18.36 14.38 10.05
C GLU A 30 -18.58 14.48 8.54
N GLY A 31 -17.50 14.74 7.75
CA GLY A 31 -17.58 14.91 6.30
C GLY A 31 -18.13 16.27 5.86
N THR A 32 -18.43 17.17 6.79
CA THR A 32 -18.99 18.49 6.50
C THR A 32 -18.06 19.58 7.01
N GLY A 33 -17.61 20.47 6.10
CA GLY A 33 -16.77 21.60 6.45
C GLY A 33 -15.29 21.28 6.71
N TYR A 34 -14.51 22.33 6.94
CA TYR A 34 -13.09 22.23 7.21
C TYR A 34 -12.79 22.70 8.64
N ARG A 35 -11.85 22.03 9.30
CA ARG A 35 -11.32 22.44 10.60
C ARG A 35 -9.82 22.58 10.57
N ALA A 36 -9.29 23.53 11.31
CA ALA A 36 -7.87 23.60 11.58
C ALA A 36 -7.48 22.48 12.55
N ARG A 37 -6.54 21.63 12.15
CA ARG A 37 -5.99 20.59 13.01
C ARG A 37 -4.48 20.73 13.09
N THR A 38 -3.99 20.75 14.32
CA THR A 38 -2.55 20.75 14.59
C THR A 38 -2.10 19.30 14.73
N ARG A 39 -1.10 18.92 13.94
CA ARG A 39 -0.47 17.59 13.98
C ARG A 39 1.04 17.71 14.10
N PHE A 40 1.65 16.62 14.53
CA PHE A 40 3.05 16.41 14.27
C PHE A 40 3.28 16.25 12.77
N ALA A 41 4.11 17.10 12.18
CA ALA A 41 4.42 17.06 10.77
C ALA A 41 5.88 16.70 10.48
N LYS A 42 6.76 16.95 11.44
CA LYS A 42 8.18 16.64 11.30
C LYS A 42 8.75 16.12 12.61
N PHE A 43 9.69 15.19 12.49
CA PHE A 43 10.53 14.77 13.59
C PHE A 43 11.93 15.34 13.42
N PHE A 44 12.53 15.82 14.51
CA PHE A 44 13.91 16.27 14.56
C PHE A 44 14.62 15.70 15.79
N ASN A 45 15.91 15.95 15.92
CA ASN A 45 16.78 15.33 16.93
C ASN A 45 16.66 13.78 16.90
N LEU A 46 16.54 13.23 15.69
CA LEU A 46 16.37 11.79 15.49
C LEU A 46 17.52 10.94 16.07
N PRO A 47 18.81 11.33 15.98
CA PRO A 47 19.88 10.58 16.59
C PRO A 47 19.71 10.43 18.09
N GLU A 48 19.29 11.49 18.78
CA GLU A 48 19.03 11.51 20.22
C GLU A 48 17.82 10.66 20.58
N LEU A 49 16.72 10.76 19.80
CA LEU A 49 15.53 9.94 19.96
C LEU A 49 15.87 8.45 19.80
N MET A 50 16.64 8.09 18.76
CA MET A 50 17.06 6.73 18.52
C MET A 50 18.02 6.20 19.59
N SER A 51 18.91 7.04 20.11
CA SER A 51 19.77 6.66 21.22
C SER A 51 18.94 6.30 22.45
N MET A 52 17.93 7.10 22.78
CA MET A 52 17.00 6.80 23.88
C MET A 52 16.20 5.51 23.64
N PHE A 53 15.77 5.28 22.40
CA PHE A 53 15.03 4.09 22.05
C PHE A 53 15.89 2.81 22.20
N LYS A 54 17.16 2.87 21.79
CA LYS A 54 18.13 1.78 21.93
C LYS A 54 18.49 1.45 23.38
N GLU A 55 18.31 2.35 24.33
CA GLU A 55 18.49 2.04 25.75
C GLU A 55 17.48 1.01 26.27
N VAL A 56 16.30 0.89 25.61
CA VAL A 56 15.18 0.06 26.05
C VAL A 56 14.73 -0.97 25.01
N ALA A 57 15.30 -0.96 23.82
CA ALA A 57 14.93 -1.85 22.72
C ALA A 57 16.17 -2.49 22.08
N ASP A 58 16.14 -3.81 21.94
CA ASP A 58 17.11 -4.54 21.12
C ASP A 58 16.59 -4.65 19.69
N ILE A 59 17.29 -4.03 18.75
CA ILE A 59 16.92 -3.96 17.34
C ILE A 59 17.79 -4.94 16.57
N LYS A 60 17.16 -5.97 15.98
CA LYS A 60 17.78 -6.93 15.08
C LYS A 60 17.13 -6.85 13.71
N THR A 61 17.93 -6.61 12.70
CA THR A 61 17.46 -6.70 11.29
C THR A 61 17.45 -8.16 10.82
N ALA A 62 16.67 -8.45 9.78
CA ALA A 62 16.59 -9.82 9.22
C ALA A 62 17.97 -10.36 8.83
N ASP A 63 18.86 -9.52 8.29
CA ASP A 63 20.22 -9.87 7.90
C ASP A 63 21.09 -10.32 9.10
N GLN A 64 20.83 -9.76 10.28
CA GLN A 64 21.55 -10.10 11.52
C GLN A 64 21.05 -11.40 12.15
N LEU A 65 19.82 -11.82 11.84
CA LEU A 65 19.19 -12.99 12.44
C LEU A 65 19.52 -14.29 11.70
N HIS A 66 20.02 -14.23 10.46
CA HIS A 66 20.38 -15.39 9.62
C HIS A 66 19.29 -16.49 9.62
N LEU A 67 18.02 -16.08 9.53
CA LEU A 67 16.90 -17.00 9.57
C LEU A 67 16.89 -17.89 8.30
N PRO A 68 16.54 -19.19 8.42
CA PRO A 68 16.38 -20.07 7.26
C PRO A 68 15.08 -19.75 6.50
N VAL A 69 15.11 -18.68 5.74
CA VAL A 69 14.00 -18.21 4.90
C VAL A 69 14.39 -18.26 3.43
N PRO A 70 13.44 -18.37 2.50
CA PRO A 70 13.76 -18.37 1.07
C PRO A 70 14.37 -17.03 0.63
N GLU A 71 15.19 -17.09 -0.41
CA GLU A 71 15.65 -15.89 -1.13
C GLU A 71 14.46 -15.27 -1.87
N ALA A 72 14.17 -14.00 -1.64
CA ALA A 72 13.07 -13.31 -2.29
C ALA A 72 13.55 -12.45 -3.45
N LYS A 73 13.01 -12.71 -4.65
CA LYS A 73 13.19 -11.87 -5.84
C LYS A 73 12.02 -10.91 -5.97
N PHE A 74 12.32 -9.62 -5.86
CA PHE A 74 11.34 -8.55 -6.02
C PHE A 74 11.31 -8.11 -7.49
N GLU A 75 10.11 -8.09 -8.06
CA GLU A 75 9.87 -7.69 -9.44
C GLU A 75 8.78 -6.60 -9.48
N THR A 76 9.13 -5.43 -10.02
CA THR A 76 8.16 -4.37 -10.26
C THR A 76 7.65 -4.48 -11.68
N VAL A 77 6.36 -4.78 -11.80
CA VAL A 77 5.66 -4.92 -13.08
C VAL A 77 4.95 -3.61 -13.39
N VAL A 78 5.46 -2.87 -14.37
CA VAL A 78 4.91 -1.58 -14.78
C VAL A 78 3.98 -1.76 -15.96
N ALA A 79 2.69 -1.47 -15.75
CA ALA A 79 1.69 -1.39 -16.82
C ALA A 79 1.57 0.05 -17.32
N LYS A 80 1.42 0.22 -18.62
CA LYS A 80 1.14 1.54 -19.20
C LYS A 80 -0.36 1.86 -19.06
N PRO A 81 -0.70 3.12 -18.70
CA PRO A 81 -2.10 3.50 -18.60
C PRO A 81 -2.74 3.53 -19.99
N SER A 82 -4.00 3.10 -20.08
CA SER A 82 -4.84 3.34 -21.27
C SER A 82 -5.11 4.84 -21.46
N ASP A 83 -5.53 5.24 -22.66
CA ASP A 83 -5.89 6.64 -22.88
C ASP A 83 -7.07 7.06 -22.00
N LEU A 84 -8.02 6.16 -21.79
CA LEU A 84 -9.13 6.39 -20.85
C LEU A 84 -8.63 6.63 -19.42
N GLN A 85 -7.67 5.84 -18.94
CA GLN A 85 -7.08 6.07 -17.60
C GLN A 85 -6.40 7.43 -17.50
N LYS A 86 -5.67 7.85 -18.54
CA LYS A 86 -5.03 9.18 -18.59
C LYS A 86 -6.06 10.30 -18.52
N GLU A 87 -7.16 10.22 -19.29
CA GLU A 87 -8.26 11.17 -19.26
C GLU A 87 -8.90 11.25 -17.87
N MET A 88 -9.19 10.11 -17.25
CA MET A 88 -9.76 10.05 -15.90
C MET A 88 -8.82 10.64 -14.84
N VAL A 89 -7.50 10.41 -14.94
CA VAL A 89 -6.51 11.03 -14.05
C VAL A 89 -6.48 12.55 -14.23
N GLN A 90 -6.57 13.05 -15.48
CA GLN A 90 -6.64 14.49 -15.75
C GLN A 90 -7.92 15.12 -15.16
N GLU A 91 -9.04 14.43 -15.19
CA GLU A 91 -10.29 14.90 -14.58
C GLU A 91 -10.17 15.05 -13.06
N LEU A 92 -9.42 14.17 -12.39
CA LEU A 92 -9.12 14.32 -10.95
C LEU A 92 -8.38 15.62 -10.64
N SER A 93 -7.52 16.10 -11.56
CA SER A 93 -6.83 17.40 -11.38
C SER A 93 -7.81 18.58 -11.40
N LYS A 94 -8.82 18.53 -12.26
CA LYS A 94 -9.87 19.57 -12.32
C LYS A 94 -10.71 19.56 -11.04
N ARG A 95 -11.16 18.38 -10.60
CA ARG A 95 -11.91 18.23 -9.34
C ARG A 95 -11.08 18.76 -8.15
N ALA A 96 -9.78 18.43 -8.09
CA ALA A 96 -8.88 18.92 -7.04
C ALA A 96 -8.75 20.47 -7.07
N ALA A 97 -8.72 21.08 -8.25
CA ALA A 97 -8.68 22.54 -8.40
C ALA A 97 -9.98 23.21 -7.92
N GLU A 98 -11.14 22.64 -8.24
CA GLU A 98 -12.44 23.11 -7.79
C GLU A 98 -12.60 23.03 -6.26
N ILE A 99 -12.17 21.93 -5.66
CA ILE A 99 -12.14 21.77 -4.20
C ILE A 99 -11.20 22.81 -3.56
N HIS A 100 -10.02 23.00 -4.15
CA HIS A 100 -9.03 23.96 -3.63
C HIS A 100 -9.52 25.41 -3.72
N SER A 101 -10.27 25.76 -4.77
CA SER A 101 -10.88 27.09 -4.93
C SER A 101 -12.08 27.33 -4.01
N GLY A 102 -12.57 26.29 -3.32
CA GLY A 102 -13.73 26.38 -2.45
C GLY A 102 -15.08 26.47 -3.18
N THR A 103 -15.10 26.12 -4.47
CA THR A 103 -16.35 26.15 -5.28
C THR A 103 -17.25 24.94 -5.05
N VAL A 104 -16.70 23.87 -4.43
CA VAL A 104 -17.43 22.64 -4.13
C VAL A 104 -17.54 22.44 -2.62
N ASP A 105 -18.73 22.08 -2.15
CA ASP A 105 -18.94 21.75 -0.73
C ASP A 105 -18.19 20.45 -0.36
N ALA A 106 -17.51 20.46 0.77
CA ALA A 106 -16.71 19.34 1.24
C ALA A 106 -17.51 18.05 1.50
N SER A 107 -18.83 18.16 1.69
CA SER A 107 -19.74 17.01 1.82
C SER A 107 -20.06 16.36 0.47
N VAL A 108 -19.93 17.11 -0.62
CA VAL A 108 -20.15 16.63 -2.00
C VAL A 108 -18.88 16.01 -2.56
N ASP A 109 -17.75 16.73 -2.48
CA ASP A 109 -16.45 16.23 -2.92
C ASP A 109 -15.32 16.83 -2.08
N ASN A 110 -14.22 16.06 -1.91
CA ASN A 110 -13.09 16.46 -1.10
C ASN A 110 -11.82 15.71 -1.52
N MET A 111 -10.66 16.16 -1.03
CA MET A 111 -9.37 15.59 -1.41
C MET A 111 -9.24 14.10 -1.06
N LEU A 112 -9.93 13.61 -0.04
CA LEU A 112 -9.96 12.19 0.29
C LEU A 112 -10.73 11.39 -0.75
N CYS A 113 -11.88 11.91 -1.22
CA CYS A 113 -12.65 11.30 -2.32
C CYS A 113 -11.81 11.25 -3.60
N VAL A 114 -11.19 12.35 -3.99
CA VAL A 114 -10.30 12.43 -5.17
C VAL A 114 -9.16 11.43 -5.07
N THR A 115 -8.51 11.34 -3.90
CA THR A 115 -7.42 10.38 -3.66
C THR A 115 -7.91 8.93 -3.78
N ASN A 116 -9.07 8.63 -3.22
CA ASN A 116 -9.65 7.29 -3.26
C ASN A 116 -10.04 6.87 -4.68
N ASP A 117 -10.63 7.80 -5.44
CA ASP A 117 -10.97 7.58 -6.84
C ASP A 117 -9.71 7.41 -7.69
N GLY A 118 -8.67 8.21 -7.45
CA GLY A 118 -7.37 8.05 -8.10
C GLY A 118 -6.73 6.68 -7.88
N ARG A 119 -6.85 6.14 -6.67
CA ARG A 119 -6.39 4.78 -6.36
C ARG A 119 -7.20 3.72 -7.10
N LYS A 120 -8.53 3.88 -7.21
CA LYS A 120 -9.39 2.97 -7.98
C LYS A 120 -9.04 3.01 -9.46
N ILE A 121 -8.87 4.21 -10.05
CA ILE A 121 -8.46 4.39 -11.44
C ILE A 121 -7.09 3.74 -11.70
N GLY A 122 -6.13 3.88 -10.78
CA GLY A 122 -4.83 3.22 -10.86
C GLY A 122 -4.91 1.70 -10.79
N LEU A 123 -5.90 1.15 -10.09
CA LEU A 123 -6.13 -0.29 -10.00
C LEU A 123 -6.89 -0.82 -11.23
N ASP A 124 -8.10 -0.31 -11.46
CA ASP A 124 -8.94 -0.64 -12.61
C ASP A 124 -10.06 0.39 -12.79
N VAL A 125 -10.21 0.94 -13.99
CA VAL A 125 -11.24 1.96 -14.30
C VAL A 125 -12.67 1.46 -14.09
N ARG A 126 -12.91 0.15 -14.18
CA ARG A 126 -14.22 -0.47 -13.96
C ARG A 126 -14.69 -0.36 -12.51
N LEU A 127 -13.80 -0.02 -11.56
CA LEU A 127 -14.17 0.32 -10.18
C LEU A 127 -14.86 1.69 -10.08
N MET A 128 -14.70 2.54 -11.10
CA MET A 128 -15.42 3.81 -11.19
C MET A 128 -16.73 3.65 -11.98
N ASN A 129 -16.70 2.88 -13.05
CA ASN A 129 -17.88 2.55 -13.85
C ASN A 129 -17.73 1.14 -14.45
N PRO A 130 -18.52 0.15 -13.98
CA PRO A 130 -18.46 -1.23 -14.45
C PRO A 130 -18.75 -1.44 -15.95
N MET A 131 -19.33 -0.44 -16.61
CA MET A 131 -19.62 -0.50 -18.07
C MET A 131 -18.39 -0.16 -18.93
N LEU A 132 -17.30 0.31 -18.33
CA LEU A 132 -16.07 0.59 -19.06
C LEU A 132 -15.41 -0.71 -19.53
N PRO A 133 -14.68 -0.68 -20.66
CA PRO A 133 -14.04 -1.86 -21.22
C PRO A 133 -12.89 -2.35 -20.34
N ASP A 134 -12.67 -3.66 -20.37
CA ASP A 134 -11.46 -4.27 -19.83
C ASP A 134 -10.26 -3.95 -20.73
N ASP A 135 -9.22 -3.38 -20.17
CA ASP A 135 -7.97 -3.13 -20.90
C ASP A 135 -7.08 -4.39 -20.83
N PRO A 136 -6.81 -5.05 -21.98
CA PRO A 136 -6.00 -6.27 -22.01
C PRO A 136 -4.56 -6.07 -21.50
N ASN A 137 -4.06 -4.83 -21.50
CA ASN A 137 -2.72 -4.48 -21.03
C ASN A 137 -2.72 -3.93 -19.60
N SER A 138 -3.88 -3.93 -18.91
CA SER A 138 -3.97 -3.48 -17.53
C SER A 138 -3.08 -4.32 -16.59
N LYS A 139 -2.67 -3.72 -15.48
CA LYS A 139 -1.89 -4.45 -14.46
C LYS A 139 -2.63 -5.69 -13.94
N LEU A 140 -3.98 -5.70 -13.93
CA LEU A 140 -4.75 -6.88 -13.55
C LEU A 140 -4.58 -8.01 -14.56
N ASN A 141 -4.66 -7.72 -15.85
CA ASN A 141 -4.46 -8.72 -16.90
C ASN A 141 -3.03 -9.24 -16.92
N VAL A 142 -2.04 -8.36 -16.73
CA VAL A 142 -0.63 -8.80 -16.58
C VAL A 142 -0.44 -9.67 -15.34
N CYS A 143 -1.11 -9.35 -14.23
CA CYS A 143 -1.10 -10.19 -13.03
C CYS A 143 -1.69 -11.58 -13.33
N VAL A 144 -2.84 -11.65 -13.99
CA VAL A 144 -3.45 -12.93 -14.38
C VAL A 144 -2.49 -13.77 -15.22
N GLN A 145 -1.80 -13.17 -16.19
CA GLN A 145 -0.80 -13.87 -17.01
C GLN A 145 0.36 -14.42 -16.16
N ASN A 146 0.88 -13.63 -15.21
CA ASN A 146 1.94 -14.08 -14.32
C ASN A 146 1.47 -15.21 -13.40
N VAL A 147 0.25 -15.11 -12.87
CA VAL A 147 -0.34 -16.16 -12.03
C VAL A 147 -0.51 -17.45 -12.82
N LEU A 148 -1.02 -17.40 -14.06
CA LEU A 148 -1.18 -18.55 -14.94
C LEU A 148 0.16 -19.21 -15.25
N LYS A 149 1.16 -18.42 -15.60
CA LYS A 149 2.52 -18.93 -15.87
C LYS A 149 3.07 -19.71 -14.67
N ILE A 150 3.01 -19.11 -13.48
CA ILE A 150 3.51 -19.74 -12.25
C ILE A 150 2.66 -20.96 -11.86
N TRP A 151 1.34 -20.88 -12.09
CA TRP A 151 0.43 -22.01 -11.85
C TRP A 151 0.80 -23.19 -12.73
N GLU A 152 1.08 -23.00 -14.00
CA GLU A 152 1.46 -24.09 -14.92
C GLU A 152 2.87 -24.63 -14.60
N GLU A 153 3.85 -23.73 -14.40
CA GLU A 153 5.24 -24.11 -14.04
C GLU A 153 5.31 -24.89 -12.71
N GLY A 154 4.42 -24.55 -11.75
CA GLY A 154 4.39 -25.17 -10.42
C GLY A 154 3.41 -26.33 -10.27
N LYS A 155 2.87 -26.89 -11.36
CA LYS A 155 1.79 -27.87 -11.32
C LYS A 155 2.16 -29.14 -10.60
N ASP A 156 3.31 -29.73 -10.91
CA ASP A 156 3.75 -31.01 -10.35
C ASP A 156 3.98 -30.94 -8.83
N GLN A 157 4.43 -29.79 -8.35
CA GLN A 157 4.71 -29.53 -6.94
C GLN A 157 3.53 -28.91 -6.22
N LYS A 158 2.42 -28.64 -6.93
CA LYS A 158 1.25 -27.91 -6.41
C LYS A 158 1.64 -26.62 -5.70
N LEU A 159 2.53 -25.83 -6.33
CA LEU A 159 2.97 -24.55 -5.78
C LEU A 159 1.81 -23.57 -5.67
N THR A 160 1.84 -22.75 -4.64
CA THR A 160 0.75 -21.84 -4.29
C THR A 160 1.16 -20.36 -4.42
N GLN A 161 0.18 -19.49 -4.59
CA GLN A 161 0.36 -18.06 -4.79
C GLN A 161 -0.63 -17.28 -3.94
N LEU A 162 -0.22 -16.13 -3.42
CA LEU A 162 -1.10 -15.17 -2.72
C LEU A 162 -1.24 -13.90 -3.55
N LEU A 163 -2.46 -13.40 -3.68
CA LEU A 163 -2.76 -12.11 -4.31
C LEU A 163 -3.37 -11.17 -3.26
N PHE A 164 -2.76 -10.00 -3.09
CA PHE A 164 -3.23 -8.98 -2.19
C PHE A 164 -3.90 -7.84 -2.94
N CYS A 165 -5.15 -7.53 -2.57
CA CYS A 165 -5.90 -6.38 -3.03
C CYS A 165 -6.82 -5.87 -1.92
N ASP A 166 -6.62 -4.62 -1.49
CA ASP A 166 -7.38 -4.00 -0.41
C ASP A 166 -8.51 -3.10 -0.93
N LEU A 167 -8.33 -2.49 -2.12
CA LEU A 167 -9.27 -1.50 -2.67
C LEU A 167 -10.58 -2.11 -3.18
N SER A 168 -10.56 -3.37 -3.57
CA SER A 168 -11.70 -4.00 -4.24
C SER A 168 -11.98 -5.37 -3.64
N THR A 169 -12.36 -5.40 -2.37
CA THR A 169 -12.77 -6.64 -1.69
C THR A 169 -14.18 -7.06 -2.11
N PRO A 170 -14.49 -8.37 -2.20
CA PRO A 170 -15.79 -8.84 -2.60
C PRO A 170 -16.87 -8.46 -1.57
N LYS A 171 -17.99 -7.90 -2.03
CA LYS A 171 -19.11 -7.46 -1.19
C LYS A 171 -20.39 -8.29 -1.40
N ASN A 172 -20.41 -9.17 -2.36
CA ASN A 172 -21.58 -9.98 -2.76
C ASN A 172 -22.81 -9.12 -3.14
N ASP A 173 -22.55 -7.90 -3.66
CA ASP A 173 -23.60 -6.93 -4.05
C ASP A 173 -23.87 -6.93 -5.56
N GLY A 174 -23.27 -7.87 -6.31
CA GLY A 174 -23.38 -7.98 -7.77
C GLY A 174 -22.58 -6.95 -8.56
N ASN A 175 -21.90 -6.02 -7.88
CA ASN A 175 -21.06 -5.04 -8.52
C ASN A 175 -19.71 -5.63 -8.95
N PHE A 176 -19.06 -4.96 -9.92
CA PHE A 176 -17.71 -5.32 -10.33
C PHE A 176 -16.73 -5.26 -9.14
N ASN A 177 -15.95 -6.33 -9.00
CA ASN A 177 -14.81 -6.36 -8.09
C ASN A 177 -13.65 -7.15 -8.71
N VAL A 178 -12.44 -6.80 -8.30
CA VAL A 178 -11.20 -7.38 -8.83
C VAL A 178 -11.07 -8.87 -8.53
N TYR A 179 -11.57 -9.33 -7.40
CA TYR A 179 -11.48 -10.74 -7.01
C TYR A 179 -12.24 -11.64 -7.97
N ASP A 180 -13.51 -11.30 -8.27
CA ASP A 180 -14.35 -12.07 -9.19
C ASP A 180 -13.84 -11.99 -10.62
N ASP A 181 -13.30 -10.82 -11.04
CA ASP A 181 -12.71 -10.65 -12.37
C ASP A 181 -11.49 -11.56 -12.56
N ILE A 182 -10.57 -11.58 -11.59
CA ILE A 182 -9.39 -12.46 -11.61
C ILE A 182 -9.82 -13.94 -11.62
N ARG A 183 -10.75 -14.35 -10.75
CA ARG A 183 -11.27 -15.72 -10.73
C ARG A 183 -11.82 -16.12 -12.10
N LYS A 184 -12.70 -15.29 -12.69
CA LYS A 184 -13.30 -15.56 -14.01
C LYS A 184 -12.22 -15.74 -15.08
N LYS A 185 -11.20 -14.87 -15.10
CA LYS A 185 -10.11 -14.94 -16.07
C LYS A 185 -9.25 -16.19 -15.90
N LEU A 186 -8.92 -16.54 -14.67
CA LEU A 186 -8.14 -17.75 -14.37
C LEU A 186 -8.90 -19.02 -14.74
N VAL A 187 -10.19 -19.09 -14.41
CA VAL A 187 -11.06 -20.23 -14.76
C VAL A 187 -11.21 -20.35 -16.29
N ALA A 188 -11.44 -19.22 -16.99
CA ALA A 188 -11.50 -19.18 -18.45
C ALA A 188 -10.19 -19.64 -19.10
N ALA A 189 -9.07 -19.46 -18.44
CA ALA A 189 -7.74 -19.94 -18.89
C ALA A 189 -7.43 -21.39 -18.48
N GLY A 190 -8.35 -22.09 -17.81
CA GLY A 190 -8.23 -23.51 -17.49
C GLY A 190 -7.81 -23.85 -16.07
N VAL A 191 -7.69 -22.85 -15.17
CA VAL A 191 -7.46 -23.14 -13.74
C VAL A 191 -8.75 -23.68 -13.12
N PRO A 192 -8.72 -24.85 -12.44
CA PRO A 192 -9.90 -25.37 -11.76
C PRO A 192 -10.43 -24.40 -10.71
N GLU A 193 -11.74 -24.17 -10.70
CA GLU A 193 -12.34 -23.17 -9.80
C GLU A 193 -12.07 -23.49 -8.33
N ASN A 194 -12.01 -24.76 -7.95
CA ASN A 194 -11.73 -25.22 -6.59
C ASN A 194 -10.28 -24.98 -6.15
N GLU A 195 -9.37 -24.64 -7.06
CA GLU A 195 -7.99 -24.24 -6.74
C GLU A 195 -7.86 -22.73 -6.46
N ILE A 196 -8.96 -21.96 -6.62
CA ILE A 196 -8.98 -20.50 -6.41
C ILE A 196 -9.93 -20.18 -5.25
N GLU A 197 -9.42 -19.54 -4.20
CA GLU A 197 -10.25 -19.17 -3.05
C GLU A 197 -10.04 -17.73 -2.61
N PHE A 198 -11.04 -17.18 -1.96
CA PHE A 198 -10.99 -15.87 -1.31
C PHE A 198 -11.01 -16.03 0.20
N ILE A 199 -10.07 -15.40 0.90
CA ILE A 199 -10.04 -15.40 2.37
C ILE A 199 -11.36 -14.89 2.97
N HIS A 200 -12.07 -14.03 2.23
CA HIS A 200 -13.33 -13.44 2.66
C HIS A 200 -14.47 -14.46 2.82
N ASN A 201 -14.35 -15.63 2.18
CA ASN A 201 -15.29 -16.74 2.33
C ASN A 201 -15.09 -17.52 3.64
N ALA A 202 -13.95 -17.32 4.31
CA ALA A 202 -13.62 -17.96 5.59
C ALA A 202 -13.87 -16.99 6.73
N ASP A 203 -15.12 -16.85 7.16
CA ASP A 203 -15.61 -15.90 8.16
C ASP A 203 -15.37 -16.35 9.62
N THR A 204 -15.08 -17.62 9.85
CA THR A 204 -14.77 -18.18 11.17
C THR A 204 -13.35 -18.71 11.24
N GLU A 205 -12.79 -18.82 12.45
CA GLU A 205 -11.44 -19.38 12.66
C GLU A 205 -11.33 -20.83 12.16
N ALA A 206 -12.39 -21.63 12.34
CA ALA A 206 -12.43 -23.00 11.83
C ALA A 206 -12.36 -23.04 10.28
N LYS A 207 -13.13 -22.19 9.60
CA LYS A 207 -13.09 -22.10 8.13
C LYS A 207 -11.73 -21.59 7.64
N LYS A 208 -11.12 -20.63 8.33
CA LYS A 208 -9.76 -20.15 8.02
C LYS A 208 -8.73 -21.27 8.18
N ALA A 209 -8.78 -22.01 9.28
CA ALA A 209 -7.88 -23.14 9.51
C ALA A 209 -8.00 -24.21 8.42
N ALA A 210 -9.24 -24.54 8.00
CA ALA A 210 -9.50 -25.46 6.92
C ALA A 210 -8.99 -24.94 5.57
N LEU A 211 -9.22 -23.65 5.26
CA LEU A 211 -8.71 -23.01 4.04
C LEU A 211 -7.17 -23.01 4.02
N PHE A 212 -6.52 -22.63 5.11
CA PHE A 212 -5.06 -22.62 5.18
C PHE A 212 -4.46 -24.03 5.07
N SER A 213 -5.17 -25.06 5.55
CA SER A 213 -4.79 -26.47 5.33
C SER A 213 -4.80 -26.81 3.83
N LYS A 214 -5.86 -26.44 3.11
CA LYS A 214 -5.96 -26.64 1.66
C LYS A 214 -4.88 -25.90 0.88
N VAL A 215 -4.49 -24.69 1.32
CA VAL A 215 -3.38 -23.97 0.69
C VAL A 215 -2.05 -24.67 0.95
N ARG A 216 -1.79 -25.15 2.18
CA ARG A 216 -0.56 -25.88 2.51
C ARG A 216 -0.45 -27.22 1.76
N SER A 217 -1.57 -27.91 1.53
CA SER A 217 -1.58 -29.15 0.74
C SER A 217 -1.45 -28.91 -0.77
N GLY A 218 -1.73 -27.69 -1.23
CA GLY A 218 -1.77 -27.33 -2.63
C GLY A 218 -3.09 -27.72 -3.33
N ASP A 219 -4.15 -27.95 -2.57
CA ASP A 219 -5.51 -28.15 -3.11
C ASP A 219 -6.13 -26.81 -3.49
N VAL A 220 -5.76 -25.72 -2.80
CA VAL A 220 -5.98 -24.34 -3.20
C VAL A 220 -4.63 -23.73 -3.58
N ARG A 221 -4.48 -23.39 -4.84
CA ARG A 221 -3.22 -22.92 -5.40
C ARG A 221 -3.15 -21.39 -5.57
N VAL A 222 -4.30 -20.73 -5.62
CA VAL A 222 -4.41 -19.28 -5.73
C VAL A 222 -5.34 -18.78 -4.62
N LEU A 223 -4.79 -18.04 -3.67
CA LEU A 223 -5.55 -17.42 -2.59
C LEU A 223 -5.52 -15.90 -2.72
N LEU A 224 -6.70 -15.28 -2.82
CA LEU A 224 -6.87 -13.83 -2.87
C LEU A 224 -7.33 -13.31 -1.51
N GLY A 225 -6.79 -12.16 -1.10
CA GLY A 225 -7.21 -11.54 0.14
C GLY A 225 -6.71 -10.11 0.36
N SER A 226 -7.24 -9.50 1.40
CA SER A 226 -6.81 -8.17 1.84
C SER A 226 -5.74 -8.26 2.93
N THR A 227 -5.00 -7.18 3.13
CA THR A 227 -4.02 -7.07 4.23
C THR A 227 -4.68 -7.34 5.57
N ALA A 228 -5.87 -6.81 5.81
CA ALA A 228 -6.61 -6.99 7.05
C ALA A 228 -6.94 -8.46 7.33
N LYS A 229 -7.24 -9.25 6.30
CA LYS A 229 -7.63 -10.67 6.43
C LYS A 229 -6.45 -11.64 6.36
N MET A 230 -5.42 -11.33 5.54
CA MET A 230 -4.26 -12.20 5.32
C MET A 230 -2.94 -11.65 5.85
N GLY A 231 -2.87 -10.37 6.21
CA GLY A 231 -1.63 -9.73 6.66
C GLY A 231 -1.12 -10.24 8.02
N ALA A 232 -1.98 -10.80 8.87
CA ALA A 232 -1.61 -11.39 10.15
C ALA A 232 -2.20 -12.79 10.31
N GLY A 233 -1.52 -13.67 11.06
CA GLY A 233 -2.02 -14.99 11.42
C GLY A 233 -2.08 -16.05 10.30
N THR A 234 -1.76 -15.69 9.06
CA THR A 234 -1.83 -16.59 7.91
C THR A 234 -0.57 -17.45 7.78
N ASN A 235 -0.69 -18.75 8.06
CA ASN A 235 0.40 -19.72 7.99
C ASN A 235 0.20 -20.67 6.79
N VAL A 236 0.60 -20.20 5.59
CA VAL A 236 0.40 -20.93 4.32
C VAL A 236 1.68 -21.05 3.50
N GLN A 237 2.84 -20.76 4.13
CA GLN A 237 4.11 -20.59 3.43
C GLN A 237 4.70 -21.84 2.80
N SER A 238 4.30 -23.05 3.23
CA SER A 238 5.03 -24.28 2.87
C SER A 238 5.25 -24.46 1.35
N ARG A 239 4.23 -24.24 0.52
CA ARG A 239 4.30 -24.33 -0.94
C ARG A 239 4.26 -22.98 -1.65
N LEU A 240 4.32 -21.88 -0.89
CA LEU A 240 4.13 -20.54 -1.41
C LEU A 240 5.35 -20.08 -2.21
N VAL A 241 5.18 -19.87 -3.51
CA VAL A 241 6.26 -19.51 -4.44
C VAL A 241 6.17 -18.08 -4.92
N ALA A 242 4.98 -17.47 -4.90
CA ALA A 242 4.79 -16.10 -5.35
C ALA A 242 3.75 -15.33 -4.50
N VAL A 243 4.02 -14.04 -4.35
CA VAL A 243 3.07 -13.07 -3.81
C VAL A 243 2.90 -11.93 -4.81
N HIS A 244 1.66 -11.52 -5.02
CA HIS A 244 1.28 -10.48 -5.97
C HIS A 244 0.61 -9.32 -5.22
N HIS A 245 1.18 -8.11 -5.32
CA HIS A 245 0.62 -6.89 -4.73
C HIS A 245 -0.04 -6.06 -5.82
N LEU A 246 -1.37 -6.15 -5.93
CA LEU A 246 -2.18 -5.41 -6.92
C LEU A 246 -2.39 -3.95 -6.53
N ASP A 247 -2.40 -3.70 -5.23
CA ASP A 247 -2.48 -2.36 -4.65
C ASP A 247 -1.56 -2.25 -3.44
N VAL A 248 -1.37 -1.04 -2.99
CA VAL A 248 -0.54 -0.73 -1.83
C VAL A 248 -1.29 0.19 -0.88
N GLY A 249 -1.09 -0.04 0.42
CA GLY A 249 -1.59 0.84 1.47
C GLY A 249 -0.65 2.03 1.73
N TRP A 250 -0.93 2.77 2.78
CA TRP A 250 -0.15 3.95 3.19
C TRP A 250 1.02 3.62 4.13
N LYS A 251 1.04 2.40 4.66
CA LYS A 251 1.98 1.99 5.72
C LYS A 251 3.00 0.97 5.21
N PRO A 252 4.31 1.23 5.36
CA PRO A 252 5.34 0.24 5.05
C PRO A 252 5.18 -1.07 5.83
N SER A 253 4.63 -1.01 7.05
CA SER A 253 4.34 -2.20 7.87
C SER A 253 3.40 -3.19 7.18
N ASP A 254 2.45 -2.71 6.38
CA ASP A 254 1.52 -3.57 5.66
C ASP A 254 2.26 -4.42 4.61
N MET A 255 3.20 -3.80 3.90
CA MET A 255 4.05 -4.51 2.94
C MET A 255 4.97 -5.52 3.64
N THR A 256 5.55 -5.14 4.78
CA THR A 256 6.35 -6.04 5.60
C THR A 256 5.53 -7.24 6.06
N GLN A 257 4.28 -7.03 6.47
CA GLN A 257 3.37 -8.11 6.85
C GLN A 257 2.99 -9.02 5.68
N ARG A 258 2.66 -8.45 4.52
CA ARG A 258 2.34 -9.20 3.30
C ARG A 258 3.55 -10.05 2.86
N ASN A 259 4.74 -9.45 2.78
CA ASN A 259 5.98 -10.13 2.40
C ASN A 259 6.39 -11.20 3.42
N GLY A 260 6.13 -10.97 4.72
CA GLY A 260 6.35 -11.93 5.78
C GLY A 260 5.47 -13.19 5.70
N ARG A 261 4.53 -13.28 4.77
CA ARG A 261 3.79 -14.53 4.49
C ARG A 261 4.60 -15.50 3.66
N ILE A 262 5.45 -15.00 2.77
CA ILE A 262 6.26 -15.81 1.87
C ILE A 262 7.72 -15.93 2.34
N ILE A 263 8.33 -14.83 2.79
CA ILE A 263 9.70 -14.79 3.33
C ILE A 263 9.67 -15.28 4.79
N ARG A 264 9.50 -16.60 4.94
CA ARG A 264 9.23 -17.18 6.27
C ARG A 264 9.83 -18.58 6.37
N GLN A 265 10.24 -18.93 7.60
CA GLN A 265 10.68 -20.28 7.93
C GLN A 265 9.59 -21.32 7.61
N GLY A 266 10.00 -22.48 7.12
CA GLY A 266 9.09 -23.56 6.76
C GLY A 266 8.53 -23.43 5.32
N ASN A 267 9.00 -22.48 4.54
CA ASN A 267 8.78 -22.46 3.09
C ASN A 267 9.72 -23.50 2.45
N MET A 268 9.15 -24.38 1.60
CA MET A 268 9.91 -25.45 0.94
C MET A 268 10.72 -24.96 -0.26
N ASN A 269 10.40 -23.77 -0.78
CA ASN A 269 11.09 -23.18 -1.90
C ASN A 269 12.36 -22.48 -1.44
N LYS A 270 13.47 -22.65 -2.17
CA LYS A 270 14.72 -21.93 -1.91
C LYS A 270 14.65 -20.48 -2.39
N GLU A 271 13.88 -20.25 -3.44
CA GLU A 271 13.66 -18.93 -4.06
C GLU A 271 12.16 -18.68 -4.23
N VAL A 272 11.75 -17.45 -3.97
CA VAL A 272 10.36 -17.00 -4.11
C VAL A 272 10.30 -15.67 -4.83
N LYS A 273 9.14 -15.36 -5.42
CA LYS A 273 8.92 -14.13 -6.19
C LYS A 273 7.91 -13.22 -5.49
N VAL A 274 8.22 -11.93 -5.48
CA VAL A 274 7.33 -10.89 -4.98
C VAL A 274 7.09 -9.88 -6.10
N PHE A 275 5.87 -9.85 -6.62
CA PHE A 275 5.47 -8.96 -7.71
C PHE A 275 4.76 -7.73 -7.18
N ASN A 276 5.25 -6.56 -7.55
CA ASN A 276 4.64 -5.27 -7.28
C ASN A 276 4.06 -4.71 -8.59
N TYR A 277 2.74 -4.63 -8.70
CA TYR A 277 2.08 -4.15 -9.91
C TYR A 277 1.78 -2.65 -9.80
N VAL A 278 2.22 -1.90 -10.80
CA VAL A 278 2.14 -0.44 -10.83
C VAL A 278 1.60 0.01 -12.18
N THR A 279 0.59 0.90 -12.20
CA THR A 279 0.19 1.60 -13.42
C THR A 279 0.92 2.94 -13.48
N GLU A 280 1.77 3.11 -14.50
CA GLU A 280 2.57 4.31 -14.71
C GLU A 280 1.68 5.57 -14.85
N GLY A 281 2.15 6.71 -14.34
CA GLY A 281 1.45 7.99 -14.48
C GLY A 281 0.10 8.08 -13.76
N THR A 282 -0.15 7.22 -12.77
CA THR A 282 -1.34 7.23 -11.93
C THR A 282 -1.01 7.40 -10.45
N PHE A 283 -2.03 7.52 -9.61
CA PHE A 283 -1.89 7.54 -8.14
C PHE A 283 -1.19 6.30 -7.59
N ASP A 284 -1.25 5.20 -8.29
CA ASP A 284 -0.60 3.96 -7.96
C ASP A 284 0.93 4.11 -7.90
N ALA A 285 1.52 4.68 -8.95
CA ALA A 285 2.96 4.95 -9.01
C ALA A 285 3.41 5.92 -7.90
N TYR A 286 2.61 6.95 -7.61
CA TYR A 286 2.88 7.89 -6.54
C TYR A 286 2.88 7.21 -5.16
N LEU A 287 1.89 6.36 -4.90
CA LEU A 287 1.79 5.64 -3.63
C LEU A 287 2.96 4.69 -3.41
N TRP A 288 3.35 3.96 -4.44
CA TRP A 288 4.53 3.09 -4.38
C TRP A 288 5.80 3.88 -4.07
N GLN A 289 6.01 5.02 -4.72
CA GLN A 289 7.16 5.89 -4.47
C GLN A 289 7.15 6.45 -3.03
N THR A 290 5.99 6.90 -2.57
CA THR A 290 5.82 7.41 -1.19
C THR A 290 6.14 6.33 -0.17
N LEU A 291 5.66 5.12 -0.40
CA LEU A 291 5.91 3.98 0.49
C LEU A 291 7.39 3.60 0.51
N GLU A 292 8.05 3.59 -0.64
CA GLU A 292 9.50 3.34 -0.74
C GLU A 292 10.31 4.39 0.03
N ASN A 293 9.95 5.66 -0.09
CA ASN A 293 10.61 6.73 0.65
C ASN A 293 10.42 6.57 2.16
N LYS A 294 9.21 6.25 2.61
CA LYS A 294 8.93 5.95 4.03
C LYS A 294 9.76 4.74 4.52
N GLN A 295 9.81 3.68 3.73
CA GLN A 295 10.57 2.47 4.10
C GLN A 295 12.08 2.75 4.17
N ARG A 296 12.62 3.53 3.22
CA ARG A 296 14.02 3.94 3.20
C ARG A 296 14.36 4.74 4.46
N PHE A 297 13.50 5.68 4.82
CA PHE A 297 13.65 6.48 6.03
C PHE A 297 13.64 5.61 7.30
N ILE A 298 12.65 4.72 7.45
CA ILE A 298 12.58 3.78 8.58
C ILE A 298 13.85 2.94 8.67
N SER A 299 14.33 2.42 7.54
CA SER A 299 15.55 1.62 7.48
C SER A 299 16.80 2.39 7.91
N GLN A 300 16.92 3.66 7.49
CA GLN A 300 18.03 4.53 7.90
C GLN A 300 18.05 4.75 9.41
N ILE A 301 16.87 5.03 10.00
CA ILE A 301 16.74 5.22 11.45
C ILE A 301 17.09 3.92 12.18
N MET A 302 16.49 2.80 11.81
CA MET A 302 16.63 1.52 12.51
C MET A 302 18.05 0.94 12.41
N THR A 303 18.74 1.15 11.29
CA THR A 303 20.10 0.65 11.10
C THR A 303 21.19 1.61 11.58
N SER A 304 20.84 2.86 11.88
CA SER A 304 21.79 3.95 12.27
C SER A 304 22.93 4.20 11.26
N LYS A 305 22.75 3.78 10.00
CA LYS A 305 23.79 3.91 8.96
C LYS A 305 23.92 5.32 8.38
N SER A 306 22.93 6.18 8.63
CA SER A 306 23.00 7.59 8.21
C SER A 306 22.01 8.39 9.06
N PRO A 307 22.48 9.21 10.03
CA PRO A 307 21.57 9.99 10.86
C PRO A 307 21.03 11.17 10.05
N VAL A 308 19.83 11.02 9.54
CA VAL A 308 19.02 12.15 9.08
C VAL A 308 18.54 12.89 10.33
N ARG A 309 18.81 14.20 10.43
CA ARG A 309 18.42 14.99 11.62
C ARG A 309 16.92 15.27 11.71
N SER A 310 16.22 15.24 10.59
CA SER A 310 14.78 15.51 10.54
C SER A 310 14.09 14.68 9.46
N CYS A 311 12.84 14.34 9.68
CA CYS A 311 11.96 13.72 8.68
C CYS A 311 10.56 14.30 8.76
N GLU A 312 9.87 14.27 7.63
CA GLU A 312 8.44 14.57 7.58
C GLU A 312 7.65 13.35 7.98
N ASP A 313 6.64 13.54 8.82
CA ASP A 313 5.64 12.52 9.08
C ASP A 313 4.63 12.54 7.93
N VAL A 314 4.64 11.48 7.12
CA VAL A 314 3.80 11.35 5.92
C VAL A 314 2.63 10.40 6.21
N ASP A 315 1.98 10.54 7.35
CA ASP A 315 0.84 9.69 7.71
C ASP A 315 -0.51 10.22 7.17
N GLU A 316 -0.46 11.00 6.09
CA GLU A 316 -1.67 11.52 5.43
C GLU A 316 -2.33 10.44 4.57
N GLN A 317 -3.62 10.21 4.78
CA GLN A 317 -4.44 9.30 4.00
C GLN A 317 -5.05 9.95 2.74
N ALA A 318 -4.81 11.24 2.55
CA ALA A 318 -5.26 11.99 1.39
C ALA A 318 -4.10 12.78 0.80
N LEU A 319 -4.06 12.86 -0.53
CA LEU A 319 -3.10 13.70 -1.23
C LEU A 319 -3.50 15.17 -1.10
N SER A 320 -2.51 16.04 -0.93
CA SER A 320 -2.71 17.48 -1.05
C SER A 320 -3.00 17.89 -2.49
N TYR A 321 -3.55 19.09 -2.68
CA TYR A 321 -3.76 19.63 -4.02
C TYR A 321 -2.46 19.70 -4.84
N ALA A 322 -1.36 20.10 -4.21
CA ALA A 322 -0.05 20.16 -4.85
C ALA A 322 0.42 18.79 -5.36
N GLU A 323 0.23 17.75 -4.56
CA GLU A 323 0.59 16.38 -4.91
C GLU A 323 -0.26 15.83 -6.05
N ILE A 324 -1.58 16.06 -6.02
CA ILE A 324 -2.47 15.66 -7.10
C ILE A 324 -2.10 16.39 -8.41
N LYS A 325 -1.86 17.69 -8.35
CA LYS A 325 -1.46 18.47 -9.52
C LYS A 325 -0.12 17.99 -10.10
N ALA A 326 0.87 17.72 -9.27
CA ALA A 326 2.17 17.21 -9.70
C ALA A 326 2.04 15.82 -10.36
N LEU A 327 1.23 14.96 -9.78
CA LEU A 327 0.97 13.62 -10.31
C LEU A 327 0.28 13.65 -11.65
N CYS A 328 -0.79 14.44 -11.78
CA CYS A 328 -1.56 14.57 -13.04
C CYS A 328 -0.76 15.23 -14.16
N ALA A 329 0.18 16.13 -13.80
CA ALA A 329 1.07 16.77 -14.77
C ALA A 329 2.28 15.89 -15.14
N GLY A 330 2.51 14.78 -14.43
CA GLY A 330 3.66 13.91 -14.63
C GLY A 330 5.01 14.57 -14.27
N ASN A 331 5.00 15.67 -13.50
CA ASN A 331 6.18 16.44 -13.20
C ASN A 331 6.32 16.67 -11.67
N PRO A 332 7.26 15.99 -10.98
CA PRO A 332 7.46 16.12 -9.54
C PRO A 332 7.91 17.53 -9.12
N LEU A 333 8.57 18.30 -10.00
CA LEU A 333 9.03 19.65 -9.70
C LEU A 333 7.87 20.63 -9.46
N ILE A 334 6.65 20.33 -9.91
CA ILE A 334 5.47 21.16 -9.64
C ILE A 334 5.17 21.17 -8.14
N LYS A 335 5.27 20.03 -7.45
CA LYS A 335 5.09 19.95 -6.01
C LYS A 335 6.12 20.82 -5.29
N GLU A 336 7.40 20.64 -5.62
CA GLU A 336 8.49 21.39 -5.02
C GLU A 336 8.31 22.90 -5.21
N LYS A 337 7.95 23.33 -6.41
CA LYS A 337 7.65 24.74 -6.68
C LYS A 337 6.52 25.28 -5.80
N MET A 338 5.41 24.54 -5.69
CA MET A 338 4.25 24.96 -4.89
C MET A 338 4.60 25.04 -3.39
N ASP A 339 5.39 24.11 -2.88
CA ASP A 339 5.85 24.09 -1.49
C ASP A 339 6.78 25.30 -1.23
N LEU A 340 7.67 25.64 -2.17
CA LEU A 340 8.51 26.83 -2.09
C LEU A 340 7.69 28.12 -2.16
N ASP A 341 6.69 28.21 -3.03
CA ASP A 341 5.79 29.36 -3.13
C ASP A 341 5.05 29.63 -1.81
N VAL A 342 4.60 28.56 -1.13
CA VAL A 342 3.97 28.65 0.20
C VAL A 342 4.97 29.13 1.24
N GLN A 343 6.22 28.64 1.23
CA GLN A 343 7.26 29.10 2.16
C GLN A 343 7.59 30.58 1.95
N VAL A 344 7.73 31.00 0.71
CA VAL A 344 7.97 32.42 0.37
C VAL A 344 6.80 33.30 0.81
N ALA A 345 5.56 32.86 0.64
CA ALA A 345 4.38 33.59 1.10
C ALA A 345 4.31 33.75 2.63
N LYS A 346 4.86 32.79 3.39
CA LYS A 346 4.94 32.87 4.87
C LYS A 346 6.05 33.80 5.36
N LEU A 347 7.04 34.10 4.52
CA LEU A 347 8.16 34.98 4.85
C LEU A 347 7.91 36.45 4.46
N LYS A 348 6.88 36.72 3.67
CA LYS A 348 6.37 38.06 3.34
C LYS A 348 5.31 38.49 4.34
#